data_aaf720a5f2413b017b4f3684f95d4b12
#
_entry.id   aaf720a5f2413b017b4f3684f95d4b12
#
_cell.length_a   1.000
_cell.length_b   1.000
_cell.length_c   1.000
_cell.angle_alpha   90.00
_cell.angle_beta   90.00
_cell.angle_gamma   90.00
#
_symmetry.space_group_name_H-M   'P 1'
#
loop_
_entity.id
_entity.type
_entity.pdbx_description
1 polymer ?
#
loop_
_entity_poly.entity_id
_entity_poly.type
_entity_poly.pdbx_seq_one_letter_code
_entity_poly.pdbx_strand_id
1 'polypeptide(L)'
;MQTLMVRIPCALVLPGPVEPSTESLTSAIRVGALRSGCPMREIKLHELKVKSPTELLTFAEGMEVENASTMRKQELMFAILKQLAAKETEILGEGVVEVLQDGFGFLRSSDSNYLPGPDDIYVSPSQIRKFGLRTGDTVEGPIRGPKDGERYFALLKVNTINFEDPEKIRHKIHFDNLTPLYPDERLRLEVQDPTKKDFSPRVIDIVAPVGKGQRALIVAPPRTGKTVLLQNIAQSITNNHPECYLIVLLIDERPEEVTDMQRSVKGEVVSSTFDEPATRHVQVAEMVIEKAKRLVEHGRDVVILLDSITRLGRAYNTVVPSSGKVLTGGVDANALQRPKRFFGAARNIEEGGSLTIVATALIDTGSRMDEVIFEEFKGTGNSEIVLDRKVADKRIFPAIDILKSGTRKEELITPKDVLQKTYVLRRILNPMGPQDAIEFLIDKLRQTKQNSEFFDSMNT
;
A
#
# COMPACT_ATOMS: atom_id res chain seq x y z
N MET A 1 0.06 69.88 -22.65
CA MET A 1 0.82 70.28 -21.46
C MET A 1 1.44 69.00 -20.97
N GLN A 2 2.67 68.76 -21.33
CA GLN A 2 3.89 68.88 -20.53
C GLN A 2 3.91 67.81 -19.45
N THR A 3 4.88 66.92 -19.21
CA THR A 3 6.32 66.90 -19.55
C THR A 3 6.74 65.50 -19.13
N LEU A 4 7.32 64.63 -19.93
CA LEU A 4 8.74 64.33 -20.14
C LEU A 4 9.59 64.14 -18.86
N MET A 5 10.20 62.97 -18.73
CA MET A 5 11.63 62.66 -18.57
C MET A 5 11.80 61.19 -18.20
N VAL A 6 12.37 60.33 -18.93
CA VAL A 6 13.68 60.06 -19.56
C VAL A 6 14.76 59.61 -18.57
N ARG A 7 15.31 58.45 -18.88
CA ARG A 7 16.67 57.84 -18.88
C ARG A 7 16.93 56.68 -17.92
N ILE A 8 17.15 55.43 -18.37
CA ILE A 8 18.26 54.73 -19.08
C ILE A 8 19.66 54.90 -18.39
N PRO A 9 20.54 53.90 -18.53
CA PRO A 9 20.69 52.51 -18.05
C PRO A 9 21.97 52.32 -17.23
N CYS A 10 22.19 51.14 -16.64
CA CYS A 10 23.57 50.75 -16.31
C CYS A 10 23.76 49.23 -16.51
N ALA A 11 24.55 49.04 -17.43
CA ALA A 11 25.52 48.07 -17.90
C ALA A 11 25.63 46.72 -17.16
N LEU A 12 25.62 45.68 -18.01
CA LEU A 12 26.19 44.35 -17.81
C LEU A 12 27.60 44.39 -17.24
N VAL A 13 27.87 43.54 -16.26
CA VAL A 13 29.19 42.95 -16.05
C VAL A 13 28.98 41.45 -15.80
N LEU A 14 29.42 40.63 -16.75
CA LEU A 14 29.58 39.19 -16.61
C LEU A 14 30.93 38.93 -15.92
N PRO A 15 31.04 38.03 -14.96
CA PRO A 15 32.31 37.37 -14.67
C PRO A 15 32.32 35.96 -15.30
N GLY A 16 33.49 35.64 -15.83
CA GLY A 16 33.82 34.41 -16.55
C GLY A 16 33.95 33.18 -15.64
N PRO A 17 34.31 32.03 -16.26
CA PRO A 17 34.18 30.72 -15.65
C PRO A 17 35.25 30.50 -14.57
N VAL A 18 34.82 30.07 -13.37
CA VAL A 18 35.68 29.57 -12.29
C VAL A 18 35.66 28.06 -12.31
N GLU A 19 36.83 27.46 -12.46
CA GLU A 19 37.08 26.01 -12.34
C GLU A 19 36.72 25.47 -10.95
N PRO A 20 36.30 24.18 -10.83
CA PRO A 20 35.96 23.58 -9.55
C PRO A 20 37.23 23.14 -8.79
N SER A 21 37.54 23.80 -7.70
CA SER A 21 38.48 23.30 -6.70
C SER A 21 37.80 22.23 -5.82
N THR A 22 38.45 21.08 -5.80
CA THR A 22 38.16 19.96 -4.89
C THR A 22 38.50 20.38 -3.45
N GLU A 23 37.47 20.66 -2.65
CA GLU A 23 37.60 20.66 -1.20
C GLU A 23 36.49 19.81 -0.57
N SER A 24 36.96 18.88 0.23
CA SER A 24 36.26 17.89 1.00
C SER A 24 35.14 18.47 1.87
N LEU A 25 33.91 18.03 1.64
CA LEU A 25 32.77 18.23 2.55
C LEU A 25 32.87 17.28 3.75
N THR A 26 33.69 17.63 4.73
CA THR A 26 33.56 17.19 6.11
C THR A 26 32.70 18.19 6.86
N SER A 27 31.37 17.99 6.83
CA SER A 27 30.47 18.71 7.72
C SER A 27 30.64 18.15 9.13
N ALA A 28 31.40 18.86 9.94
CA ALA A 28 31.57 18.65 11.37
C ALA A 28 30.21 18.75 12.07
N ILE A 29 29.74 17.63 12.60
CA ILE A 29 28.69 17.60 13.62
C ILE A 29 29.29 18.27 14.86
N ARG A 30 28.93 19.53 15.09
CA ARG A 30 29.19 20.21 16.35
C ARG A 30 28.43 19.51 17.46
N VAL A 31 29.13 18.77 18.29
CA VAL A 31 28.67 18.37 19.61
C VAL A 31 28.57 19.66 20.44
N GLY A 32 27.36 20.23 20.48
CA GLY A 32 27.06 21.38 21.31
C GLY A 32 27.00 20.99 22.78
N ALA A 33 27.78 21.58 23.58
CA ALA A 33 27.83 21.45 25.05
C ALA A 33 26.43 21.64 25.67
N LEU A 34 26.08 20.72 26.55
CA LEU A 34 24.89 20.74 27.41
C LEU A 34 24.80 22.05 28.21
N ARG A 35 23.86 22.92 27.84
CA ARG A 35 23.35 23.99 28.71
C ARG A 35 22.06 23.51 29.30
N SER A 36 21.98 23.50 30.62
CA SER A 36 20.82 23.25 31.45
C SER A 36 19.64 24.13 31.02
N GLY A 37 18.55 23.46 30.51
CA GLY A 37 17.32 24.15 30.10
C GLY A 37 16.84 23.76 28.71
N CYS A 38 17.16 22.55 28.19
CA CYS A 38 16.64 22.08 26.92
C CYS A 38 15.29 21.36 27.10
N PRO A 39 14.26 21.59 26.23
CA PRO A 39 13.00 20.87 26.28
C PRO A 39 13.26 19.36 26.13
N MET A 40 12.45 18.54 26.83
CA MET A 40 12.50 17.09 26.77
C MET A 40 12.58 16.67 25.30
N ARG A 41 13.65 15.94 24.92
CA ARG A 41 13.79 15.42 23.55
C ARG A 41 12.76 14.33 23.38
N GLU A 42 11.74 14.65 22.63
CA GLU A 42 10.75 13.71 22.14
C GLU A 42 11.42 12.83 21.05
N ILE A 43 11.38 11.51 21.21
CA ILE A 43 11.91 10.57 20.23
C ILE A 43 10.78 9.71 19.71
N LYS A 44 10.58 9.72 18.40
CA LYS A 44 9.60 8.87 17.73
C LYS A 44 10.18 7.47 17.51
N LEU A 45 9.43 6.45 17.94
CA LEU A 45 9.80 5.04 17.74
C LEU A 45 10.04 4.72 16.26
N HIS A 46 9.24 5.31 15.36
CA HIS A 46 9.39 5.15 13.91
C HIS A 46 10.78 5.62 13.41
N GLU A 47 11.33 6.71 13.93
CA GLU A 47 12.65 7.19 13.51
C GLU A 47 13.80 6.22 13.86
N LEU A 48 13.63 5.49 14.96
CA LEU A 48 14.56 4.42 15.32
C LEU A 48 14.42 3.19 14.42
N LYS A 49 13.20 2.88 14.00
CA LYS A 49 12.89 1.71 13.16
C LYS A 49 13.43 1.83 11.74
N VAL A 50 13.46 3.04 11.19
CA VAL A 50 13.99 3.34 9.84
C VAL A 50 15.51 3.21 9.77
N LYS A 51 16.23 3.32 10.91
CA LYS A 51 17.69 3.20 10.95
C LYS A 51 18.17 1.82 10.50
N SER A 52 19.28 1.82 9.76
CA SER A 52 19.99 0.59 9.39
C SER A 52 20.52 -0.14 10.63
N PRO A 53 20.78 -1.45 10.58
CA PRO A 53 21.36 -2.20 11.69
C PRO A 53 22.66 -1.60 12.21
N THR A 54 23.50 -1.07 11.32
CA THR A 54 24.77 -0.41 11.68
C THR A 54 24.55 0.91 12.39
N GLU A 55 23.62 1.74 11.95
CA GLU A 55 23.29 3.00 12.62
C GLU A 55 22.64 2.77 13.99
N LEU A 56 21.78 1.73 14.11
CA LEU A 56 21.20 1.35 15.40
C LEU A 56 22.27 0.86 16.37
N LEU A 57 23.26 0.11 15.90
CA LEU A 57 24.39 -0.37 16.72
C LEU A 57 25.18 0.82 17.24
N THR A 58 25.59 1.75 16.36
CA THR A 58 26.33 2.96 16.74
C THR A 58 25.52 3.81 17.73
N PHE A 59 24.20 3.92 17.55
CA PHE A 59 23.33 4.63 18.46
C PHE A 59 23.24 3.96 19.83
N ALA A 60 23.14 2.61 19.86
CA ALA A 60 23.10 1.82 21.08
C ALA A 60 24.42 1.90 21.87
N GLU A 61 25.57 1.84 21.18
CA GLU A 61 26.91 2.03 21.77
C GLU A 61 27.05 3.41 22.39
N GLY A 62 26.56 4.46 21.72
CA GLY A 62 26.51 5.82 22.25
C GLY A 62 25.61 6.01 23.47
N MET A 63 24.71 5.05 23.71
CA MET A 63 23.83 5.01 24.88
C MET A 63 24.28 4.04 25.98
N GLU A 64 25.45 3.42 25.82
CA GLU A 64 26.04 2.46 26.77
C GLU A 64 25.19 1.17 26.93
N VAL A 65 24.57 0.68 25.83
CA VAL A 65 23.85 -0.59 25.83
C VAL A 65 24.87 -1.74 25.83
N GLU A 66 24.87 -2.57 26.87
CA GLU A 66 25.75 -3.72 26.97
C GLU A 66 25.43 -4.79 25.90
N ASN A 67 26.47 -5.40 25.33
CA ASN A 67 26.36 -6.49 24.34
C ASN A 67 25.54 -6.16 23.08
N ALA A 68 25.45 -4.89 22.69
CA ALA A 68 24.66 -4.42 21.54
C ALA A 68 24.97 -5.17 20.24
N SER A 69 26.23 -5.53 20.00
CA SER A 69 26.68 -6.23 18.78
C SER A 69 26.19 -7.67 18.63
N THR A 70 25.73 -8.31 19.71
CA THR A 70 25.26 -9.70 19.70
C THR A 70 23.74 -9.81 19.61
N MET A 71 23.02 -8.68 19.75
CA MET A 71 21.56 -8.63 19.77
C MET A 71 20.96 -8.62 18.36
N ARG A 72 19.82 -9.26 18.19
CA ARG A 72 18.99 -9.11 16.98
C ARG A 72 18.39 -7.70 16.95
N LYS A 73 18.03 -7.20 15.75
CA LYS A 73 17.48 -5.85 15.54
C LYS A 73 16.37 -5.51 16.54
N GLN A 74 15.43 -6.42 16.79
CA GLN A 74 14.30 -6.19 17.72
C GLN A 74 14.76 -6.12 19.17
N GLU A 75 15.69 -7.01 19.58
CA GLU A 75 16.25 -7.01 20.93
C GLU A 75 17.09 -5.74 21.20
N LEU A 76 17.85 -5.31 20.20
CA LEU A 76 18.64 -4.07 20.24
C LEU A 76 17.72 -2.85 20.38
N MET A 77 16.63 -2.80 19.61
CA MET A 77 15.63 -1.74 19.73
C MET A 77 14.99 -1.71 21.11
N PHE A 78 14.61 -2.87 21.65
CA PHE A 78 14.06 -2.96 23.00
C PHE A 78 15.05 -2.44 24.06
N ALA A 79 16.32 -2.80 23.95
CA ALA A 79 17.37 -2.33 24.85
C ALA A 79 17.58 -0.80 24.75
N ILE A 80 17.60 -0.24 23.54
CA ILE A 80 17.68 1.20 23.31
C ILE A 80 16.50 1.92 23.97
N LEU A 81 15.27 1.45 23.75
CA LEU A 81 14.07 2.05 24.32
C LEU A 81 14.07 1.99 25.86
N LYS A 82 14.58 0.89 26.43
CA LYS A 82 14.72 0.77 27.88
C LYS A 82 15.69 1.80 28.45
N GLN A 83 16.81 2.04 27.78
CA GLN A 83 17.78 3.07 28.17
C GLN A 83 17.22 4.48 28.02
N LEU A 84 16.47 4.76 26.94
CA LEU A 84 15.79 6.03 26.74
C LEU A 84 14.75 6.30 27.86
N ALA A 85 13.95 5.28 28.19
CA ALA A 85 12.99 5.37 29.27
C ALA A 85 13.64 5.59 30.64
N ALA A 86 14.82 5.01 30.90
CA ALA A 86 15.59 5.24 32.11
C ALA A 86 16.16 6.66 32.19
N LYS A 87 16.40 7.33 31.06
CA LYS A 87 16.86 8.72 30.96
C LYS A 87 15.70 9.74 30.94
N GLU A 88 14.47 9.35 31.31
CA GLU A 88 13.26 10.18 31.34
C GLU A 88 12.94 10.89 30.00
N THR A 89 13.39 10.31 28.88
CA THR A 89 13.07 10.83 27.56
C THR A 89 11.66 10.41 27.17
N GLU A 90 10.83 11.34 26.72
CA GLU A 90 9.49 11.01 26.23
C GLU A 90 9.58 10.25 24.92
N ILE A 91 9.08 9.02 24.90
CA ILE A 91 9.09 8.15 23.74
C ILE A 91 7.67 8.11 23.17
N LEU A 92 7.49 8.52 21.92
CA LEU A 92 6.24 8.35 21.19
C LEU A 92 6.23 7.00 20.47
N GLY A 93 5.25 6.17 20.84
CA GLY A 93 4.94 4.91 20.18
C GLY A 93 3.78 5.06 19.21
N GLU A 94 3.89 4.42 18.05
CA GLU A 94 2.83 4.30 17.05
C GLU A 94 2.66 2.84 16.68
N GLY A 95 1.42 2.43 16.43
CA GLY A 95 1.10 1.08 15.95
C GLY A 95 -0.38 0.88 15.67
N VAL A 96 -0.69 -0.28 15.12
CA VAL A 96 -2.07 -0.69 14.86
C VAL A 96 -2.57 -1.57 16.00
N VAL A 97 -3.69 -1.21 16.58
CA VAL A 97 -4.29 -1.95 17.70
C VAL A 97 -4.76 -3.32 17.25
N GLU A 98 -4.34 -4.35 17.96
CA GLU A 98 -4.98 -5.67 17.99
C GLU A 98 -5.62 -5.87 19.35
N VAL A 99 -6.95 -5.93 19.40
CA VAL A 99 -7.71 -6.18 20.64
C VAL A 99 -7.86 -7.68 20.83
N LEU A 100 -7.42 -8.19 21.99
CA LEU A 100 -7.53 -9.60 22.35
C LEU A 100 -8.83 -9.91 23.09
N GLN A 101 -9.18 -11.20 23.17
CA GLN A 101 -10.42 -11.67 23.77
C GLN A 101 -10.56 -11.26 25.25
N ASP A 102 -9.44 -11.12 25.97
CA ASP A 102 -9.40 -10.70 27.38
C ASP A 102 -9.64 -9.21 27.56
N GLY A 103 -9.90 -8.46 26.48
CA GLY A 103 -10.27 -7.03 26.53
C GLY A 103 -9.09 -6.07 26.65
N PHE A 104 -7.85 -6.53 26.67
CA PHE A 104 -6.65 -5.71 26.46
C PHE A 104 -6.16 -5.82 25.03
N GLY A 105 -5.20 -5.02 24.64
CA GLY A 105 -4.64 -5.07 23.28
C GLY A 105 -3.17 -4.72 23.22
N PHE A 106 -2.65 -4.81 22.00
CA PHE A 106 -1.28 -4.41 21.66
C PHE A 106 -1.29 -3.50 20.43
N LEU A 107 -0.36 -2.55 20.39
CA LEU A 107 -0.02 -1.84 19.17
C LEU A 107 1.00 -2.67 18.42
N ARG A 108 0.60 -3.16 17.26
CA ARG A 108 1.43 -3.94 16.35
C ARG A 108 2.12 -3.02 15.35
N SER A 109 3.35 -3.33 15.00
CA SER A 109 4.13 -2.57 14.03
C SER A 109 3.95 -3.09 12.61
N SER A 110 3.85 -2.17 11.64
CA SER A 110 3.92 -2.51 10.21
C SER A 110 5.26 -3.13 9.81
N ASP A 111 6.36 -2.72 10.47
CA ASP A 111 7.71 -3.26 10.19
C ASP A 111 7.85 -4.74 10.53
N SER A 112 7.03 -5.24 11.45
CA SER A 112 6.92 -6.68 11.79
C SER A 112 5.71 -7.34 11.14
N ASN A 113 5.15 -6.75 10.10
CA ASN A 113 3.96 -7.22 9.39
C ASN A 113 2.77 -7.48 10.34
N TYR A 114 2.63 -6.65 11.38
CA TYR A 114 1.61 -6.78 12.43
C TYR A 114 1.66 -8.07 13.26
N LEU A 115 2.74 -8.82 13.15
CA LEU A 115 2.93 -10.05 13.93
C LEU A 115 3.35 -9.72 15.36
N PRO A 116 2.99 -10.57 16.35
CA PRO A 116 3.43 -10.42 17.72
C PRO A 116 4.95 -10.34 17.85
N GLY A 117 5.44 -9.35 18.58
CA GLY A 117 6.86 -9.12 18.79
C GLY A 117 7.18 -8.60 20.20
N PRO A 118 8.46 -8.60 20.60
CA PRO A 118 8.89 -8.07 21.90
C PRO A 118 8.79 -6.56 21.99
N ASP A 119 8.68 -5.87 20.87
CA ASP A 119 8.55 -4.42 20.73
C ASP A 119 7.07 -3.95 20.69
N ASP A 120 6.13 -4.84 20.93
CA ASP A 120 4.73 -4.51 21.03
C ASP A 120 4.43 -3.63 22.23
N ILE A 121 3.49 -2.70 22.07
CA ILE A 121 3.10 -1.77 23.10
C ILE A 121 1.75 -2.19 23.67
N TYR A 122 1.70 -2.47 24.96
CA TYR A 122 0.49 -2.86 25.67
C TYR A 122 -0.50 -1.70 25.75
N VAL A 123 -1.77 -2.00 25.45
CA VAL A 123 -2.90 -1.08 25.58
C VAL A 123 -3.87 -1.62 26.63
N SER A 124 -4.16 -0.83 27.65
CA SER A 124 -4.99 -1.26 28.76
C SER A 124 -6.48 -1.36 28.39
N PRO A 125 -7.27 -2.24 29.05
CA PRO A 125 -8.71 -2.33 28.84
C PRO A 125 -9.46 -1.02 29.10
N SER A 126 -8.93 -0.20 30.01
CA SER A 126 -9.50 1.11 30.32
C SER A 126 -9.37 2.10 29.16
N GLN A 127 -8.21 2.10 28.47
CA GLN A 127 -8.00 2.92 27.27
C GLN A 127 -8.85 2.43 26.10
N ILE A 128 -8.92 1.12 25.90
CA ILE A 128 -9.76 0.51 24.83
C ILE A 128 -11.22 0.94 25.02
N ARG A 129 -11.78 0.79 26.24
CA ARG A 129 -13.15 1.21 26.52
C ARG A 129 -13.37 2.71 26.45
N LYS A 130 -12.42 3.51 26.97
CA LYS A 130 -12.54 4.98 27.01
C LYS A 130 -12.63 5.57 25.60
N PHE A 131 -11.81 5.09 24.67
CA PHE A 131 -11.73 5.60 23.31
C PHE A 131 -12.50 4.74 22.29
N GLY A 132 -13.10 3.63 22.70
CA GLY A 132 -13.79 2.71 21.80
C GLY A 132 -12.87 2.09 20.75
N LEU A 133 -11.60 1.82 21.11
CA LEU A 133 -10.61 1.28 20.20
C LEU A 133 -11.02 -0.11 19.70
N ARG A 134 -10.77 -0.34 18.44
CA ARG A 134 -11.04 -1.61 17.75
C ARG A 134 -9.79 -2.09 17.03
N THR A 135 -9.74 -3.38 16.75
CA THR A 135 -8.69 -3.94 15.91
C THR A 135 -8.63 -3.21 14.57
N GLY A 136 -7.43 -2.79 14.18
CA GLY A 136 -7.19 -2.00 12.97
C GLY A 136 -7.00 -0.50 13.20
N ASP A 137 -7.38 0.05 14.36
CA ASP A 137 -7.13 1.46 14.67
C ASP A 137 -5.62 1.74 14.79
N THR A 138 -5.14 2.76 14.10
CA THR A 138 -3.78 3.25 14.24
C THR A 138 -3.73 4.25 15.37
N VAL A 139 -2.93 3.98 16.39
CA VAL A 139 -2.84 4.82 17.61
C VAL A 139 -1.42 5.30 17.81
N GLU A 140 -1.27 6.60 18.11
CA GLU A 140 -0.02 7.23 18.51
C GLU A 140 -0.15 7.84 19.91
N GLY A 141 0.91 7.70 20.70
CA GLY A 141 0.97 8.32 22.01
C GLY A 141 2.24 8.01 22.78
N PRO A 142 2.48 8.72 23.92
CA PRO A 142 3.62 8.46 24.76
C PRO A 142 3.54 7.08 25.41
N ILE A 143 4.68 6.41 25.44
CA ILE A 143 4.85 5.09 26.03
C ILE A 143 5.80 5.13 27.22
N ARG A 144 5.63 4.19 28.15
CA ARG A 144 6.57 3.96 29.23
C ARG A 144 7.29 2.63 29.10
N GLY A 145 8.48 2.56 29.63
CA GLY A 145 9.21 1.30 29.77
C GLY A 145 8.48 0.27 30.66
N PRO A 146 8.80 -1.01 30.50
CA PRO A 146 8.28 -2.09 31.33
C PRO A 146 8.74 -1.90 32.78
N LYS A 147 7.82 -2.11 33.74
CA LYS A 147 8.12 -2.18 35.16
C LYS A 147 8.62 -3.57 35.54
N ASP A 148 9.07 -3.72 36.78
CA ASP A 148 9.48 -5.04 37.29
C ASP A 148 8.34 -6.06 37.16
N GLY A 149 8.62 -7.16 36.45
CA GLY A 149 7.64 -8.21 36.11
C GLY A 149 6.83 -7.97 34.82
N GLU A 150 6.91 -6.81 34.19
CA GLU A 150 6.28 -6.56 32.89
C GLU A 150 7.25 -6.89 31.74
N ARG A 151 6.71 -7.38 30.62
CA ARG A 151 7.50 -7.74 29.43
C ARG A 151 7.44 -6.68 28.33
N TYR A 152 6.38 -5.88 28.30
CA TYR A 152 6.06 -4.97 27.19
C TYR A 152 6.08 -3.52 27.63
N PHE A 153 6.38 -2.63 26.69
CA PHE A 153 6.11 -1.21 26.85
C PHE A 153 4.60 -0.99 27.01
N ALA A 154 4.22 0.07 27.70
CA ALA A 154 2.80 0.37 27.91
C ALA A 154 2.46 1.79 27.43
N LEU A 155 1.35 1.91 26.70
CA LEU A 155 0.79 3.18 26.27
C LEU A 155 0.31 3.98 27.50
N LEU A 156 0.83 5.20 27.68
CA LEU A 156 0.43 6.08 28.78
C LEU A 156 -0.82 6.86 28.44
N LYS A 157 -0.84 7.47 27.25
CA LYS A 157 -1.90 8.34 26.77
C LYS A 157 -2.09 8.11 25.27
N VAL A 158 -3.30 8.31 24.79
CA VAL A 158 -3.63 8.33 23.35
C VAL A 158 -3.60 9.78 22.88
N ASN A 159 -2.72 10.11 21.96
CA ASN A 159 -2.61 11.44 21.37
C ASN A 159 -3.44 11.51 20.08
N THR A 160 -3.31 10.52 19.19
CA THR A 160 -4.10 10.46 17.96
C THR A 160 -4.63 9.05 17.71
N ILE A 161 -5.75 8.96 17.01
CA ILE A 161 -6.32 7.71 16.51
C ILE A 161 -6.65 7.92 15.04
N ASN A 162 -6.11 7.03 14.17
CA ASN A 162 -6.23 7.13 12.72
C ASN A 162 -5.84 8.52 12.18
N PHE A 163 -4.79 9.11 12.80
CA PHE A 163 -4.24 10.44 12.48
C PHE A 163 -5.17 11.62 12.80
N GLU A 164 -6.21 11.41 13.63
CA GLU A 164 -7.13 12.44 14.10
C GLU A 164 -7.17 12.51 15.62
N ASP A 165 -7.73 13.61 16.14
CA ASP A 165 -7.95 13.79 17.57
C ASP A 165 -8.92 12.74 18.13
N PRO A 166 -8.62 12.09 19.27
CA PRO A 166 -9.46 11.06 19.87
C PRO A 166 -10.89 11.50 20.19
N GLU A 167 -11.14 12.80 20.39
CA GLU A 167 -12.48 13.32 20.67
C GLU A 167 -13.43 13.24 19.47
N LYS A 168 -12.88 13.31 18.25
CA LYS A 168 -13.67 13.23 17.01
C LYS A 168 -14.23 11.85 16.72
N ILE A 169 -13.68 10.80 17.35
CA ILE A 169 -14.01 9.40 17.04
C ILE A 169 -15.41 9.00 17.51
N ARG A 170 -15.92 9.61 18.57
CA ARG A 170 -17.21 9.24 19.19
C ARG A 170 -18.41 9.30 18.24
N HIS A 171 -18.29 9.98 17.13
CA HIS A 171 -19.37 10.19 16.15
C HIS A 171 -19.13 9.46 14.81
N LYS A 172 -18.10 8.59 14.73
CA LYS A 172 -17.80 7.86 13.50
C LYS A 172 -18.77 6.70 13.29
N ILE A 173 -19.23 6.55 12.05
CA ILE A 173 -20.09 5.45 11.63
C ILE A 173 -19.21 4.23 11.35
N HIS A 174 -19.62 3.06 11.83
CA HIS A 174 -18.91 1.81 11.54
C HIS A 174 -18.95 1.47 10.06
N PHE A 175 -17.86 0.94 9.53
CA PHE A 175 -17.70 0.60 8.12
C PHE A 175 -18.88 -0.22 7.53
N ASP A 176 -19.40 -1.17 8.30
CA ASP A 176 -20.49 -2.04 7.83
C ASP A 176 -21.84 -1.29 7.70
N ASN A 177 -21.96 -0.12 8.33
CA ASN A 177 -23.16 0.74 8.29
C ASN A 177 -23.03 1.88 7.28
N LEU A 178 -21.88 2.03 6.61
CA LEU A 178 -21.67 3.06 5.60
C LEU A 178 -22.37 2.68 4.29
N THR A 179 -22.91 3.68 3.60
CA THR A 179 -23.66 3.49 2.34
C THR A 179 -22.75 3.21 1.17
N PRO A 180 -22.78 2.01 0.56
CA PRO A 180 -21.89 1.68 -0.55
C PRO A 180 -22.37 2.27 -1.87
N LEU A 181 -21.46 2.90 -2.61
CA LEU A 181 -21.67 3.43 -3.96
C LEU A 181 -20.81 2.69 -4.99
N TYR A 182 -21.15 2.88 -6.28
CA TYR A 182 -20.26 2.52 -7.36
C TYR A 182 -19.10 3.52 -7.43
N PRO A 183 -17.92 3.10 -7.94
CA PRO A 183 -16.84 4.02 -8.24
C PRO A 183 -17.31 5.15 -9.18
N ASP A 184 -17.09 6.39 -8.80
CA ASP A 184 -17.44 7.61 -9.57
C ASP A 184 -16.22 8.54 -9.76
N GLU A 185 -15.16 8.32 -8.99
CA GLU A 185 -13.88 9.01 -9.12
C GLU A 185 -12.81 8.06 -9.67
N ARG A 186 -12.13 8.50 -10.74
CA ARG A 186 -11.13 7.70 -11.43
C ARG A 186 -9.77 7.77 -10.75
N LEU A 187 -9.14 6.62 -10.53
CA LEU A 187 -7.72 6.51 -10.21
C LEU A 187 -6.91 6.53 -11.52
N ARG A 188 -6.31 7.66 -11.87
CA ARG A 188 -5.47 7.77 -13.07
C ARG A 188 -4.15 7.06 -12.83
N LEU A 189 -3.83 6.13 -13.72
CA LEU A 189 -2.57 5.39 -13.65
C LEU A 189 -1.50 5.96 -14.59
N GLU A 190 -1.90 6.68 -15.64
CA GLU A 190 -0.97 7.31 -16.56
C GLU A 190 -0.04 8.29 -15.84
N VAL A 191 1.27 8.06 -15.92
CA VAL A 191 2.30 8.94 -15.34
C VAL A 191 2.97 9.72 -16.47
N GLN A 192 3.07 11.04 -16.28
CA GLN A 192 3.73 11.94 -17.23
C GLN A 192 5.26 11.89 -17.03
N ASP A 193 5.88 10.76 -17.31
CA ASP A 193 7.32 10.61 -17.24
C ASP A 193 7.87 10.13 -18.60
N PRO A 194 8.50 11.02 -19.38
CA PRO A 194 9.01 10.68 -20.71
C PRO A 194 10.16 9.67 -20.67
N THR A 195 10.75 9.41 -19.50
CA THR A 195 11.83 8.43 -19.33
C THR A 195 11.33 7.01 -19.18
N LYS A 196 10.07 6.82 -18.74
CA LYS A 196 9.45 5.51 -18.56
C LYS A 196 8.94 4.97 -19.88
N LYS A 197 9.52 3.86 -20.31
CA LYS A 197 9.13 3.15 -21.54
C LYS A 197 8.00 2.15 -21.34
N ASP A 198 7.41 2.06 -20.14
CA ASP A 198 6.34 1.11 -19.86
C ASP A 198 4.96 1.74 -20.12
N PHE A 199 4.23 1.11 -21.02
CA PHE A 199 2.89 1.53 -21.43
C PHE A 199 1.78 0.91 -20.58
N SER A 200 2.11 0.06 -19.57
CA SER A 200 1.13 -0.64 -18.75
C SER A 200 0.09 0.29 -18.13
N PRO A 201 0.46 1.40 -17.45
CA PRO A 201 -0.51 2.32 -16.87
C PRO A 201 -1.43 2.95 -17.91
N ARG A 202 -0.88 3.32 -19.08
CA ARG A 202 -1.65 3.92 -20.17
C ARG A 202 -2.65 2.95 -20.77
N VAL A 203 -2.23 1.70 -20.99
CA VAL A 203 -3.09 0.64 -21.51
C VAL A 203 -4.23 0.33 -20.55
N ILE A 204 -3.96 0.19 -19.23
CA ILE A 204 -4.99 -0.07 -18.24
C ILE A 204 -6.01 1.08 -18.22
N ASP A 205 -5.53 2.32 -18.22
CA ASP A 205 -6.39 3.50 -18.23
C ASP A 205 -7.35 3.55 -19.43
N ILE A 206 -6.95 2.99 -20.57
CA ILE A 206 -7.78 2.93 -21.79
C ILE A 206 -8.75 1.74 -21.74
N VAL A 207 -8.25 0.56 -21.31
CA VAL A 207 -8.94 -0.72 -21.50
C VAL A 207 -9.77 -1.12 -20.29
N ALA A 208 -9.25 -0.91 -19.10
CA ALA A 208 -9.89 -1.29 -17.84
C ALA A 208 -9.64 -0.21 -16.77
N PRO A 209 -10.23 0.99 -16.93
CA PRO A 209 -10.03 2.07 -15.98
C PRO A 209 -10.45 1.66 -14.57
N VAL A 210 -9.66 2.08 -13.58
CA VAL A 210 -9.90 1.79 -12.17
C VAL A 210 -10.42 3.03 -11.47
N GLY A 211 -11.45 2.88 -10.65
CA GLY A 211 -11.98 3.97 -9.83
C GLY A 211 -11.79 3.74 -8.33
N LYS A 212 -11.94 4.80 -7.52
CA LYS A 212 -11.96 4.71 -6.06
C LYS A 212 -13.14 3.82 -5.62
N GLY A 213 -12.87 2.80 -4.80
CA GLY A 213 -13.87 1.79 -4.44
C GLY A 213 -13.96 0.58 -5.38
N GLN A 214 -13.07 0.46 -6.36
CA GLN A 214 -13.07 -0.65 -7.33
C GLN A 214 -12.68 -1.97 -6.69
N ARG A 215 -13.33 -3.07 -7.14
CA ARG A 215 -12.92 -4.46 -6.90
C ARG A 215 -12.30 -5.00 -8.18
N ALA A 216 -11.00 -4.81 -8.37
CA ALA A 216 -10.31 -5.19 -9.60
C ALA A 216 -9.54 -6.51 -9.43
N LEU A 217 -9.65 -7.39 -10.42
CA LEU A 217 -8.87 -8.62 -10.53
C LEU A 217 -7.86 -8.51 -11.66
N ILE A 218 -6.59 -8.75 -11.36
CA ILE A 218 -5.55 -9.00 -12.34
C ILE A 218 -5.47 -10.51 -12.52
N VAL A 219 -6.04 -11.00 -13.61
CA VAL A 219 -6.07 -12.43 -13.94
C VAL A 219 -4.79 -12.80 -14.65
N ALA A 220 -3.92 -13.55 -13.95
CA ALA A 220 -2.56 -13.76 -14.43
C ALA A 220 -2.17 -15.24 -14.48
N PRO A 221 -1.88 -15.77 -15.67
CA PRO A 221 -1.12 -17.01 -15.80
C PRO A 221 0.32 -16.83 -15.27
N PRO A 222 1.02 -17.91 -14.91
CA PRO A 222 2.41 -17.83 -14.48
C PRO A 222 3.31 -17.17 -15.54
N ARG A 223 4.28 -16.34 -15.09
CA ARG A 223 5.31 -15.68 -15.92
C ARG A 223 4.79 -14.63 -16.91
N THR A 224 3.67 -13.98 -16.61
CA THR A 224 3.09 -12.93 -17.47
C THR A 224 3.43 -11.51 -17.05
N GLY A 225 4.31 -11.33 -16.04
CA GLY A 225 4.74 -10.00 -15.58
C GLY A 225 3.81 -9.35 -14.54
N LYS A 226 3.00 -10.16 -13.81
CA LYS A 226 2.04 -9.64 -12.80
C LYS A 226 2.68 -8.72 -11.76
N THR A 227 3.86 -9.08 -11.23
CA THR A 227 4.56 -8.34 -10.17
C THR A 227 5.00 -6.95 -10.67
N VAL A 228 5.56 -6.89 -11.90
CA VAL A 228 5.93 -5.62 -12.54
C VAL A 228 4.71 -4.75 -12.78
N LEU A 229 3.59 -5.34 -13.20
CA LEU A 229 2.33 -4.62 -13.40
C LEU A 229 1.82 -4.02 -12.09
N LEU A 230 1.86 -4.78 -10.98
CA LEU A 230 1.49 -4.27 -9.66
C LEU A 230 2.41 -3.15 -9.19
N GLN A 231 3.72 -3.25 -9.40
CA GLN A 231 4.69 -2.20 -9.09
C GLN A 231 4.36 -0.92 -9.86
N ASN A 232 4.05 -1.03 -11.15
CA ASN A 232 3.66 0.11 -11.98
C ASN A 232 2.36 0.76 -11.49
N ILE A 233 1.36 -0.03 -11.13
CA ILE A 233 0.11 0.47 -10.55
C ILE A 233 0.39 1.19 -9.21
N ALA A 234 1.19 0.59 -8.33
CA ALA A 234 1.57 1.19 -7.05
C ALA A 234 2.28 2.53 -7.23
N GLN A 235 3.27 2.59 -8.12
CA GLN A 235 3.99 3.84 -8.42
C GLN A 235 3.08 4.90 -9.05
N SER A 236 2.15 4.49 -9.92
CA SER A 236 1.19 5.40 -10.54
C SER A 236 0.25 6.01 -9.49
N ILE A 237 -0.27 5.20 -8.58
CA ILE A 237 -1.14 5.66 -7.48
C ILE A 237 -0.36 6.62 -6.58
N THR A 238 0.85 6.28 -6.18
CA THR A 238 1.67 7.14 -5.30
C THR A 238 1.99 8.49 -5.94
N ASN A 239 2.22 8.51 -7.27
CA ASN A 239 2.58 9.74 -7.97
C ASN A 239 1.36 10.61 -8.27
N ASN A 240 0.25 10.02 -8.67
CA ASN A 240 -0.92 10.75 -9.16
C ASN A 240 -1.96 11.00 -8.06
N HIS A 241 -1.97 10.17 -7.01
CA HIS A 241 -2.95 10.16 -5.91
C HIS A 241 -2.27 10.11 -4.55
N PRO A 242 -1.49 11.15 -4.17
CA PRO A 242 -0.80 11.20 -2.88
C PRO A 242 -1.78 11.26 -1.68
N GLU A 243 -3.06 11.60 -1.92
CA GLU A 243 -4.13 11.57 -0.93
C GLU A 243 -4.52 10.16 -0.53
N CYS A 244 -4.32 9.17 -1.40
CA CYS A 244 -4.68 7.79 -1.16
C CYS A 244 -3.67 7.08 -0.24
N TYR A 245 -4.18 6.35 0.74
CA TYR A 245 -3.36 5.49 1.58
C TYR A 245 -3.13 4.15 0.88
N LEU A 246 -1.91 3.93 0.41
CA LEU A 246 -1.54 2.72 -0.34
C LEU A 246 -0.98 1.64 0.58
N ILE A 247 -1.60 0.46 0.54
CA ILE A 247 -1.13 -0.77 1.20
C ILE A 247 -0.86 -1.83 0.12
N VAL A 248 0.34 -2.39 0.13
CA VAL A 248 0.68 -3.56 -0.69
C VAL A 248 0.74 -4.78 0.23
N LEU A 249 -0.14 -5.74 0.00
CA LEU A 249 -0.25 -6.97 0.77
C LEU A 249 0.25 -8.17 -0.05
N LEU A 250 1.37 -8.74 0.37
CA LEU A 250 2.01 -9.88 -0.29
C LEU A 250 1.81 -11.15 0.54
N ILE A 251 1.07 -12.12 0.01
CA ILE A 251 0.74 -13.37 0.70
C ILE A 251 1.37 -14.56 0.00
N ASP A 252 2.19 -15.32 0.74
CA ASP A 252 2.88 -16.53 0.25
C ASP A 252 3.77 -16.20 -0.97
N GLU A 253 4.35 -14.99 -1.00
CA GLU A 253 5.31 -14.55 -2.02
C GLU A 253 6.76 -14.77 -1.54
N ARG A 254 7.70 -14.63 -2.48
CA ARG A 254 9.13 -14.86 -2.22
C ARG A 254 9.75 -13.68 -1.49
N PRO A 255 10.71 -13.90 -0.55
CA PRO A 255 11.38 -12.82 0.17
C PRO A 255 12.07 -11.79 -0.74
N GLU A 256 12.65 -12.24 -1.87
CA GLU A 256 13.27 -11.35 -2.85
C GLU A 256 12.25 -10.44 -3.55
N GLU A 257 11.02 -10.93 -3.85
CA GLU A 257 9.94 -10.13 -4.43
C GLU A 257 9.39 -9.12 -3.42
N VAL A 258 9.34 -9.50 -2.14
CA VAL A 258 8.98 -8.58 -1.04
C VAL A 258 9.99 -7.44 -0.93
N THR A 259 11.28 -7.75 -0.93
CA THR A 259 12.35 -6.74 -0.85
C THR A 259 12.32 -5.79 -2.04
N ASP A 260 12.09 -6.32 -3.24
CA ASP A 260 12.00 -5.51 -4.45
C ASP A 260 10.79 -4.56 -4.39
N MET A 261 9.63 -5.05 -3.93
CA MET A 261 8.44 -4.22 -3.74
C MET A 261 8.68 -3.12 -2.70
N GLN A 262 9.29 -3.43 -1.56
CA GLN A 262 9.63 -2.45 -0.51
C GLN A 262 10.56 -1.35 -0.99
N ARG A 263 11.46 -1.65 -1.93
CA ARG A 263 12.40 -0.67 -2.50
C ARG A 263 11.78 0.17 -3.61
N SER A 264 10.83 -0.38 -4.35
CA SER A 264 10.26 0.24 -5.56
C SER A 264 8.99 1.07 -5.28
N VAL A 265 8.29 0.80 -4.18
CA VAL A 265 6.99 1.41 -3.87
C VAL A 265 7.08 2.31 -2.65
N LYS A 266 6.56 3.54 -2.78
CA LYS A 266 6.36 4.47 -1.66
C LYS A 266 4.96 4.24 -1.08
N GLY A 267 4.84 3.28 -0.18
CA GLY A 267 3.59 2.90 0.48
C GLY A 267 3.87 1.91 1.59
N GLU A 268 2.86 1.51 2.30
CA GLU A 268 2.98 0.48 3.31
C GLU A 268 3.04 -0.90 2.65
N VAL A 269 4.16 -1.61 2.79
CA VAL A 269 4.30 -2.98 2.27
C VAL A 269 4.27 -3.96 3.43
N VAL A 270 3.23 -4.79 3.45
CA VAL A 270 3.00 -5.83 4.46
C VAL A 270 3.08 -7.19 3.77
N SER A 271 3.80 -8.12 4.35
CA SER A 271 4.04 -9.41 3.72
C SER A 271 3.96 -10.57 4.70
N SER A 272 3.63 -11.74 4.17
CA SER A 272 3.84 -13.02 4.80
C SER A 272 4.38 -13.97 3.71
N THR A 273 5.64 -14.36 3.87
CA THR A 273 6.40 -15.10 2.86
C THR A 273 6.09 -16.59 2.87
N PHE A 274 6.45 -17.30 1.80
CA PHE A 274 6.07 -18.72 1.58
C PHE A 274 6.62 -19.69 2.65
N ASP A 275 7.64 -19.29 3.41
CA ASP A 275 8.23 -20.05 4.51
C ASP A 275 7.42 -19.94 5.82
N GLU A 276 6.43 -19.04 5.86
CA GLU A 276 5.56 -18.88 7.02
C GLU A 276 4.30 -19.79 6.94
N PRO A 277 3.73 -20.18 8.10
CA PRO A 277 2.55 -21.02 8.13
C PRO A 277 1.30 -20.25 7.64
N ALA A 278 0.32 -20.98 7.09
CA ALA A 278 -0.94 -20.43 6.57
C ALA A 278 -1.70 -19.57 7.60
N THR A 279 -1.60 -19.87 8.88
CA THR A 279 -2.19 -19.08 9.97
C THR A 279 -1.68 -17.65 10.01
N ARG A 280 -0.40 -17.42 9.71
CA ARG A 280 0.20 -16.09 9.62
C ARG A 280 -0.32 -15.32 8.40
N HIS A 281 -0.45 -15.96 7.24
CA HIS A 281 -1.03 -15.36 6.05
C HIS A 281 -2.43 -14.79 6.34
N VAL A 282 -3.24 -15.59 7.04
CA VAL A 282 -4.60 -15.18 7.45
C VAL A 282 -4.57 -14.01 8.44
N GLN A 283 -3.73 -14.11 9.48
CA GLN A 283 -3.63 -13.07 10.52
C GLN A 283 -3.21 -11.72 9.94
N VAL A 284 -2.18 -11.71 9.09
CA VAL A 284 -1.70 -10.48 8.43
C VAL A 284 -2.79 -9.88 7.55
N ALA A 285 -3.49 -10.70 6.75
CA ALA A 285 -4.57 -10.22 5.89
C ALA A 285 -5.74 -9.64 6.71
N GLU A 286 -6.11 -10.26 7.83
CA GLU A 286 -7.16 -9.76 8.72
C GLU A 286 -6.76 -8.42 9.36
N MET A 287 -5.52 -8.25 9.78
CA MET A 287 -5.04 -6.96 10.32
C MET A 287 -5.07 -5.86 9.27
N VAL A 288 -4.62 -6.14 8.05
CA VAL A 288 -4.61 -5.16 6.94
C VAL A 288 -6.03 -4.72 6.58
N ILE A 289 -6.98 -5.63 6.45
CA ILE A 289 -8.35 -5.25 6.07
C ILE A 289 -9.05 -4.47 7.18
N GLU A 290 -8.83 -4.83 8.45
CA GLU A 290 -9.41 -4.08 9.57
C GLU A 290 -8.79 -2.67 9.66
N LYS A 291 -7.46 -2.52 9.46
CA LYS A 291 -6.82 -1.21 9.36
C LYS A 291 -7.43 -0.37 8.22
N ALA A 292 -7.56 -0.95 7.04
CA ALA A 292 -8.15 -0.27 5.90
C ALA A 292 -9.57 0.22 6.18
N LYS A 293 -10.42 -0.62 6.79
CA LYS A 293 -11.78 -0.22 7.18
C LYS A 293 -11.79 0.93 8.19
N ARG A 294 -10.88 0.91 9.18
CA ARG A 294 -10.77 2.02 10.16
C ARG A 294 -10.39 3.33 9.47
N LEU A 295 -9.42 3.30 8.57
CA LEU A 295 -9.03 4.50 7.80
C LEU A 295 -10.19 5.05 6.95
N VAL A 296 -10.97 4.18 6.33
CA VAL A 296 -12.15 4.57 5.54
C VAL A 296 -13.24 5.18 6.40
N GLU A 297 -13.49 4.67 7.62
CA GLU A 297 -14.39 5.29 8.59
C GLU A 297 -14.00 6.74 8.94
N HIS A 298 -12.73 7.09 8.73
CA HIS A 298 -12.20 8.43 8.88
C HIS A 298 -12.19 9.24 7.57
N GLY A 299 -12.94 8.80 6.55
CA GLY A 299 -13.08 9.51 5.28
C GLY A 299 -11.83 9.45 4.40
N ARG A 300 -10.93 8.49 4.60
CA ARG A 300 -9.73 8.33 3.79
C ARG A 300 -9.96 7.39 2.62
N ASP A 301 -9.29 7.68 1.51
CA ASP A 301 -9.23 6.78 0.37
C ASP A 301 -8.09 5.78 0.57
N VAL A 302 -8.43 4.51 0.62
CA VAL A 302 -7.47 3.42 0.83
C VAL A 302 -7.42 2.53 -0.39
N VAL A 303 -6.20 2.22 -0.84
CA VAL A 303 -5.96 1.27 -1.94
C VAL A 303 -5.14 0.10 -1.43
N ILE A 304 -5.68 -1.11 -1.57
CA ILE A 304 -4.97 -2.36 -1.27
C ILE A 304 -4.58 -3.03 -2.59
N LEU A 305 -3.30 -3.26 -2.79
CA LEU A 305 -2.78 -4.12 -3.86
C LEU A 305 -2.44 -5.48 -3.24
N LEU A 306 -3.18 -6.52 -3.61
CA LEU A 306 -3.04 -7.87 -3.04
C LEU A 306 -2.40 -8.85 -4.03
N ASP A 307 -1.25 -9.37 -3.71
CA ASP A 307 -0.61 -10.48 -4.42
C ASP A 307 -0.41 -11.68 -3.49
N SER A 308 -1.19 -12.75 -3.57
CA SER A 308 -2.36 -12.96 -4.42
C SER A 308 -3.59 -13.45 -3.64
N ILE A 309 -4.77 -13.16 -4.18
CA ILE A 309 -6.03 -13.63 -3.59
C ILE A 309 -6.17 -15.16 -3.68
N THR A 310 -5.57 -15.77 -4.70
CA THR A 310 -5.56 -17.24 -4.84
C THR A 310 -4.81 -17.89 -3.68
N ARG A 311 -3.65 -17.36 -3.31
CA ARG A 311 -2.86 -17.88 -2.21
C ARG A 311 -3.51 -17.58 -0.86
N LEU A 312 -4.13 -16.42 -0.71
CA LEU A 312 -4.96 -16.11 0.46
C LEU A 312 -6.12 -17.12 0.60
N GLY A 313 -6.81 -17.45 -0.50
CA GLY A 313 -7.86 -18.46 -0.52
C GLY A 313 -7.36 -19.84 -0.09
N ARG A 314 -6.16 -20.25 -0.55
CA ARG A 314 -5.51 -21.50 -0.12
C ARG A 314 -5.19 -21.48 1.37
N ALA A 315 -4.67 -20.38 1.89
CA ALA A 315 -4.35 -20.24 3.31
C ALA A 315 -5.60 -20.38 4.19
N TYR A 316 -6.68 -19.74 3.82
CA TYR A 316 -7.96 -19.92 4.52
C TYR A 316 -8.50 -21.33 4.43
N ASN A 317 -8.35 -22.02 3.27
CA ASN A 317 -8.77 -23.41 3.13
C ASN A 317 -7.98 -24.36 4.07
N THR A 318 -6.74 -24.01 4.40
CA THR A 318 -5.90 -24.77 5.35
C THR A 318 -6.26 -24.47 6.79
N VAL A 319 -6.63 -23.23 7.13
CA VAL A 319 -6.79 -22.76 8.52
C VAL A 319 -8.22 -22.96 9.03
N VAL A 320 -9.22 -22.84 8.15
CA VAL A 320 -10.64 -22.95 8.54
C VAL A 320 -10.94 -24.38 8.99
N PRO A 321 -11.61 -24.56 10.15
CA PRO A 321 -12.08 -25.90 10.56
C PRO A 321 -12.93 -26.55 9.48
N SER A 322 -12.68 -27.83 9.19
CA SER A 322 -13.38 -28.56 8.16
C SER A 322 -14.88 -28.60 8.42
N SER A 323 -15.67 -28.20 7.45
CA SER A 323 -17.14 -28.27 7.49
C SER A 323 -17.69 -29.70 7.23
N GLY A 324 -16.81 -30.63 6.82
CA GLY A 324 -17.19 -31.95 6.34
C GLY A 324 -17.77 -31.95 4.91
N LYS A 325 -17.91 -30.79 4.29
CA LYS A 325 -18.40 -30.63 2.89
C LYS A 325 -17.28 -30.04 2.04
N VAL A 326 -16.73 -30.87 1.16
CA VAL A 326 -15.64 -30.45 0.24
C VAL A 326 -16.24 -30.23 -1.15
N LEU A 327 -15.98 -29.07 -1.71
CA LEU A 327 -16.34 -28.69 -3.08
C LEU A 327 -15.31 -29.26 -4.07
N THR A 328 -15.63 -29.15 -5.36
CA THR A 328 -14.70 -29.49 -6.45
C THR A 328 -13.35 -28.80 -6.22
N GLY A 329 -12.24 -29.47 -6.51
CA GLY A 329 -10.90 -28.94 -6.29
C GLY A 329 -10.38 -29.00 -4.86
N GLY A 330 -11.09 -29.66 -3.92
CA GLY A 330 -10.63 -29.81 -2.54
C GLY A 330 -10.82 -28.57 -1.66
N VAL A 331 -11.74 -27.69 -2.02
CA VAL A 331 -12.07 -26.47 -1.27
C VAL A 331 -13.17 -26.78 -0.26
N ASP A 332 -12.95 -26.48 1.04
CA ASP A 332 -14.00 -26.57 2.05
C ASP A 332 -15.13 -25.53 1.75
N ALA A 333 -16.37 -25.92 1.97
CA ALA A 333 -17.53 -25.07 1.67
C ALA A 333 -17.50 -23.70 2.39
N ASN A 334 -16.85 -23.61 3.55
CA ASN A 334 -16.74 -22.39 4.35
C ASN A 334 -15.43 -21.61 4.11
N ALA A 335 -14.45 -22.21 3.41
CA ALA A 335 -13.09 -21.65 3.30
C ALA A 335 -13.06 -20.28 2.62
N LEU A 336 -13.86 -20.07 1.59
CA LEU A 336 -13.83 -18.84 0.80
C LEU A 336 -14.72 -17.71 1.33
N GLN A 337 -15.49 -17.93 2.41
CA GLN A 337 -16.37 -16.88 2.96
C GLN A 337 -15.59 -15.65 3.45
N ARG A 338 -14.52 -15.84 4.23
CA ARG A 338 -13.70 -14.74 4.74
C ARG A 338 -12.92 -14.03 3.63
N PRO A 339 -12.22 -14.72 2.72
CA PRO A 339 -11.59 -14.09 1.56
C PRO A 339 -12.57 -13.31 0.67
N LYS A 340 -13.79 -13.82 0.49
CA LYS A 340 -14.84 -13.08 -0.23
C LYS A 340 -15.27 -11.81 0.51
N ARG A 341 -15.39 -11.86 1.84
CA ARG A 341 -15.67 -10.66 2.64
C ARG A 341 -14.52 -9.66 2.55
N PHE A 342 -13.27 -10.14 2.56
CA PHE A 342 -12.09 -9.30 2.35
C PHE A 342 -12.21 -8.54 1.02
N PHE A 343 -12.33 -9.24 -0.09
CA PHE A 343 -12.42 -8.63 -1.42
C PHE A 343 -13.71 -7.84 -1.62
N GLY A 344 -14.83 -8.32 -1.08
CA GLY A 344 -16.13 -7.67 -1.11
C GLY A 344 -16.24 -6.41 -0.25
N ALA A 345 -15.27 -6.16 0.64
CA ALA A 345 -15.21 -4.92 1.41
C ALA A 345 -14.92 -3.69 0.54
N ALA A 346 -14.27 -3.88 -0.62
CA ALA A 346 -13.98 -2.78 -1.52
C ALA A 346 -15.27 -2.11 -2.01
N ARG A 347 -15.38 -0.80 -1.77
CA ARG A 347 -16.54 0.04 -2.13
C ARG A 347 -16.17 1.52 -2.07
N ASN A 348 -16.85 2.32 -2.84
CA ASN A 348 -16.92 3.76 -2.64
C ASN A 348 -18.04 4.06 -1.64
N ILE A 349 -17.96 5.14 -0.88
CA ILE A 349 -18.83 5.43 0.26
C ILE A 349 -19.42 6.83 0.14
N GLU A 350 -20.74 6.93 0.34
CA GLU A 350 -21.48 8.20 0.23
C GLU A 350 -21.05 9.22 1.28
N GLU A 351 -20.76 8.75 2.50
CA GLU A 351 -20.34 9.59 3.61
C GLU A 351 -18.88 10.08 3.51
N GLY A 352 -18.16 9.63 2.47
CA GLY A 352 -16.78 9.97 2.17
C GLY A 352 -15.79 8.84 2.45
N GLY A 353 -14.69 8.88 1.71
CA GLY A 353 -13.68 7.83 1.71
C GLY A 353 -14.03 6.65 0.81
N SER A 354 -13.03 5.85 0.49
CA SER A 354 -13.20 4.68 -0.36
C SER A 354 -12.23 3.57 0.01
N LEU A 355 -12.62 2.33 -0.26
CA LEU A 355 -11.73 1.17 -0.20
C LEU A 355 -11.64 0.54 -1.59
N THR A 356 -10.49 0.66 -2.22
CA THR A 356 -10.17 0.03 -3.51
C THR A 356 -9.32 -1.21 -3.27
N ILE A 357 -9.65 -2.34 -3.88
CA ILE A 357 -8.82 -3.55 -3.82
C ILE A 357 -8.51 -4.01 -5.24
N VAL A 358 -7.22 -4.05 -5.57
CA VAL A 358 -6.70 -4.64 -6.81
C VAL A 358 -5.95 -5.91 -6.43
N ALA A 359 -6.53 -7.06 -6.76
CA ALA A 359 -5.99 -8.35 -6.37
C ALA A 359 -5.54 -9.16 -7.57
N THR A 360 -4.42 -9.88 -7.46
CA THR A 360 -4.00 -10.84 -8.48
C THR A 360 -4.68 -12.19 -8.24
N ALA A 361 -5.23 -12.76 -9.30
CA ALA A 361 -5.77 -14.11 -9.33
C ALA A 361 -4.93 -14.98 -10.27
N LEU A 362 -4.42 -16.09 -9.74
CA LEU A 362 -3.59 -17.01 -10.49
C LEU A 362 -4.46 -18.02 -11.25
N ILE A 363 -4.24 -18.14 -12.54
CA ILE A 363 -4.90 -19.11 -13.42
C ILE A 363 -3.85 -19.97 -14.14
N ASP A 364 -4.29 -21.05 -14.80
CA ASP A 364 -3.42 -21.97 -15.57
C ASP A 364 -2.24 -22.54 -14.75
N THR A 365 -2.46 -22.73 -13.46
CA THR A 365 -1.46 -23.31 -12.54
C THR A 365 -1.45 -24.85 -12.57
N GLY A 366 -2.42 -25.47 -13.25
CA GLY A 366 -2.67 -26.91 -13.20
C GLY A 366 -3.39 -27.38 -11.94
N SER A 367 -3.78 -26.46 -11.03
CA SER A 367 -4.51 -26.76 -9.80
C SER A 367 -6.00 -26.50 -9.97
N ARG A 368 -6.84 -27.54 -9.83
CA ARG A 368 -8.29 -27.39 -9.82
C ARG A 368 -8.79 -26.50 -8.66
N MET A 369 -8.06 -26.46 -7.55
CA MET A 369 -8.37 -25.56 -6.44
C MET A 369 -8.31 -24.09 -6.89
N ASP A 370 -7.28 -23.71 -7.64
CA ASP A 370 -7.10 -22.33 -8.11
C ASP A 370 -8.20 -21.92 -9.09
N GLU A 371 -8.64 -22.86 -9.95
CA GLU A 371 -9.77 -22.64 -10.86
C GLU A 371 -11.06 -22.34 -10.08
N VAL A 372 -11.34 -23.11 -9.04
CA VAL A 372 -12.52 -22.88 -8.18
C VAL A 372 -12.40 -21.53 -7.46
N ILE A 373 -11.23 -21.24 -6.88
CA ILE A 373 -10.97 -19.95 -6.21
C ILE A 373 -11.20 -18.81 -7.20
N PHE A 374 -10.62 -18.87 -8.40
CA PHE A 374 -10.77 -17.84 -9.42
C PHE A 374 -12.24 -17.61 -9.80
N GLU A 375 -13.00 -18.66 -10.11
CA GLU A 375 -14.42 -18.52 -10.49
C GLU A 375 -15.27 -17.89 -9.36
N GLU A 376 -14.96 -18.22 -8.10
CA GLU A 376 -15.65 -17.64 -6.93
C GLU A 376 -15.37 -16.14 -6.75
N PHE A 377 -14.16 -15.67 -7.10
CA PHE A 377 -13.80 -14.24 -7.03
C PHE A 377 -14.18 -13.45 -8.27
N LYS A 378 -14.18 -14.07 -9.45
CA LYS A 378 -14.62 -13.46 -10.71
C LYS A 378 -16.05 -12.92 -10.60
N GLY A 379 -16.94 -13.68 -9.94
CA GLY A 379 -18.32 -13.21 -9.66
C GLY A 379 -18.40 -12.03 -8.71
N THR A 380 -17.40 -11.79 -7.88
CA THR A 380 -17.35 -10.71 -6.87
C THR A 380 -16.72 -9.42 -7.42
N GLY A 381 -15.78 -9.54 -8.37
CA GLY A 381 -15.10 -8.42 -9.02
C GLY A 381 -16.01 -7.59 -9.91
N ASN A 382 -15.64 -6.32 -10.10
CA ASN A 382 -16.30 -5.40 -11.04
C ASN A 382 -15.33 -4.76 -12.05
N SER A 383 -14.07 -5.19 -12.06
CA SER A 383 -13.06 -4.88 -13.08
C SER A 383 -12.11 -6.06 -13.23
N GLU A 384 -11.74 -6.39 -14.47
CA GLU A 384 -10.83 -7.47 -14.79
C GLU A 384 -9.73 -6.97 -15.73
N ILE A 385 -8.48 -7.21 -15.37
CA ILE A 385 -7.28 -6.99 -16.20
C ILE A 385 -6.71 -8.37 -16.47
N VAL A 386 -6.93 -8.89 -17.67
CA VAL A 386 -6.55 -10.25 -18.04
C VAL A 386 -5.19 -10.24 -18.74
N LEU A 387 -4.23 -11.00 -18.22
CA LEU A 387 -2.93 -11.21 -18.85
C LEU A 387 -2.95 -12.47 -19.71
N ASP A 388 -2.28 -12.41 -20.87
CA ASP A 388 -2.18 -13.51 -21.80
C ASP A 388 -0.76 -14.07 -21.84
N ARG A 389 -0.64 -15.40 -21.64
CA ARG A 389 0.65 -16.09 -21.65
C ARG A 389 1.31 -16.10 -23.01
N LYS A 390 0.53 -16.25 -24.10
CA LYS A 390 1.07 -16.31 -25.47
C LYS A 390 1.71 -14.98 -25.86
N VAL A 391 1.14 -13.86 -25.40
CA VAL A 391 1.70 -12.51 -25.57
C VAL A 391 3.01 -12.38 -24.80
N ALA A 392 3.03 -12.81 -23.54
CA ALA A 392 4.23 -12.77 -22.70
C ALA A 392 5.36 -13.68 -23.21
N ASP A 393 5.05 -14.87 -23.76
CA ASP A 393 6.03 -15.79 -24.34
C ASP A 393 6.76 -15.17 -25.54
N LYS A 394 6.11 -14.25 -26.26
CA LYS A 394 6.71 -13.44 -27.34
C LYS A 394 7.44 -12.17 -26.87
N ARG A 395 7.52 -11.97 -25.52
CA ARG A 395 8.18 -10.80 -24.92
C ARG A 395 7.51 -9.45 -25.22
N ILE A 396 6.20 -9.46 -25.47
CA ILE A 396 5.40 -8.26 -25.63
C ILE A 396 4.83 -7.88 -24.26
N PHE A 397 5.15 -6.67 -23.78
CA PHE A 397 4.70 -6.16 -22.50
C PHE A 397 4.14 -4.74 -22.63
N PRO A 398 3.03 -4.42 -21.91
CA PRO A 398 2.27 -5.32 -21.01
C PRO A 398 1.55 -6.43 -21.77
N ALA A 399 1.57 -7.63 -21.20
CA ALA A 399 0.93 -8.80 -21.82
C ALA A 399 -0.59 -8.84 -21.55
N ILE A 400 -1.27 -7.72 -21.75
CA ILE A 400 -2.71 -7.54 -21.44
C ILE A 400 -3.55 -8.03 -22.64
N ASP A 401 -4.51 -8.92 -22.37
CA ASP A 401 -5.57 -9.26 -23.33
C ASP A 401 -6.64 -8.15 -23.29
N ILE A 402 -6.58 -7.26 -24.26
CA ILE A 402 -7.46 -6.08 -24.38
C ILE A 402 -8.93 -6.49 -24.51
N LEU A 403 -9.18 -7.62 -25.18
CA LEU A 403 -10.54 -8.04 -25.51
C LEU A 403 -11.27 -8.62 -24.28
N LYS A 404 -10.51 -9.27 -23.39
CA LYS A 404 -11.07 -9.86 -22.16
C LYS A 404 -11.03 -8.91 -20.98
N SER A 405 -10.26 -7.83 -21.06
CA SER A 405 -10.13 -6.86 -19.98
C SER A 405 -11.23 -5.80 -20.06
N GLY A 406 -11.69 -5.32 -18.89
CA GLY A 406 -12.68 -4.25 -18.84
C GLY A 406 -13.21 -3.98 -17.44
N THR A 407 -13.88 -2.85 -17.29
CA THR A 407 -14.49 -2.39 -16.05
C THR A 407 -16.00 -2.27 -16.21
N ARG A 408 -16.75 -2.78 -15.24
CA ARG A 408 -18.22 -2.61 -15.21
C ARG A 408 -18.55 -1.18 -14.83
N LYS A 409 -19.54 -0.59 -15.52
CA LYS A 409 -19.96 0.80 -15.34
C LYS A 409 -18.81 1.81 -15.51
N GLU A 410 -17.94 1.55 -16.50
CA GLU A 410 -16.85 2.47 -16.86
C GLU A 410 -17.33 3.88 -17.23
N GLU A 411 -18.60 4.02 -17.60
CA GLU A 411 -19.26 5.30 -17.89
C GLU A 411 -19.35 6.25 -16.69
N LEU A 412 -19.23 5.75 -15.46
CA LEU A 412 -19.26 6.60 -14.26
C LEU A 412 -17.89 7.26 -13.99
N ILE A 413 -16.80 6.61 -14.42
CA ILE A 413 -15.42 7.06 -14.16
C ILE A 413 -14.68 7.54 -15.41
N THR A 414 -15.34 7.50 -16.57
CA THR A 414 -14.73 7.89 -17.85
C THR A 414 -15.57 9.00 -18.50
N PRO A 415 -14.96 10.12 -18.93
CA PRO A 415 -15.64 11.18 -19.68
C PRO A 415 -16.32 10.64 -20.94
N LYS A 416 -17.48 11.17 -21.29
CA LYS A 416 -18.33 10.66 -22.39
C LYS A 416 -17.63 10.63 -23.75
N ASP A 417 -16.83 11.64 -24.04
CA ASP A 417 -16.05 11.75 -25.28
C ASP A 417 -14.98 10.66 -25.36
N VAL A 418 -14.23 10.44 -24.27
CA VAL A 418 -13.22 9.37 -24.15
C VAL A 418 -13.89 8.00 -24.27
N LEU A 419 -15.02 7.81 -23.62
CA LEU A 419 -15.78 6.56 -23.65
C LEU A 419 -16.22 6.18 -25.07
N GLN A 420 -16.73 7.17 -25.84
CA GLN A 420 -17.10 6.93 -27.24
C GLN A 420 -15.89 6.51 -28.09
N LYS A 421 -14.78 7.21 -27.94
CA LYS A 421 -13.52 6.87 -28.64
C LYS A 421 -13.01 5.47 -28.24
N THR A 422 -13.12 5.11 -26.97
CA THR A 422 -12.78 3.78 -26.47
C THR A 422 -13.66 2.70 -27.10
N TYR A 423 -14.96 2.95 -27.27
CA TYR A 423 -15.83 1.99 -27.98
C TYR A 423 -15.47 1.84 -29.45
N VAL A 424 -15.08 2.91 -30.13
CA VAL A 424 -14.58 2.85 -31.53
C VAL A 424 -13.28 2.03 -31.56
N LEU A 425 -12.34 2.30 -30.66
CA LEU A 425 -11.10 1.56 -30.52
C LEU A 425 -11.35 0.04 -30.33
N ARG A 426 -12.24 -0.33 -29.41
CA ARG A 426 -12.62 -1.73 -29.17
C ARG A 426 -13.18 -2.40 -30.43
N ARG A 427 -13.98 -1.69 -31.25
CA ARG A 427 -14.48 -2.21 -32.53
C ARG A 427 -13.35 -2.47 -33.55
N ILE A 428 -12.34 -1.63 -33.58
CA ILE A 428 -11.16 -1.82 -34.43
C ILE A 428 -10.33 -3.03 -33.97
N LEU A 429 -10.18 -3.20 -32.65
CA LEU A 429 -9.36 -4.27 -32.08
C LEU A 429 -10.06 -5.63 -32.05
N ASN A 430 -11.41 -5.68 -32.01
CA ASN A 430 -12.18 -6.92 -31.90
C ASN A 430 -11.88 -8.00 -32.96
N PRO A 431 -11.68 -7.67 -34.26
CA PRO A 431 -11.34 -8.67 -35.25
C PRO A 431 -9.89 -9.16 -35.17
N MET A 432 -9.04 -8.51 -34.38
CA MET A 432 -7.64 -8.84 -34.17
C MET A 432 -7.51 -9.92 -33.08
N GLY A 433 -6.45 -10.76 -33.21
CA GLY A 433 -6.08 -11.63 -32.08
C GLY A 433 -5.52 -10.85 -30.90
N PRO A 434 -5.48 -11.44 -29.69
CA PRO A 434 -4.99 -10.73 -28.49
C PRO A 434 -3.60 -10.13 -28.66
N GLN A 435 -2.71 -10.80 -29.38
CA GLN A 435 -1.35 -10.32 -29.66
C GLN A 435 -1.37 -9.10 -30.59
N ASP A 436 -2.02 -9.22 -31.75
CA ASP A 436 -2.03 -8.15 -32.75
C ASP A 436 -2.73 -6.90 -32.19
N ALA A 437 -3.76 -7.09 -31.35
CA ALA A 437 -4.48 -6.00 -30.70
C ALA A 437 -3.56 -5.21 -29.75
N ILE A 438 -2.78 -5.89 -28.88
CA ILE A 438 -1.89 -5.20 -27.93
C ILE A 438 -0.70 -4.57 -28.65
N GLU A 439 -0.10 -5.23 -29.66
CA GLU A 439 0.98 -4.65 -30.45
C GLU A 439 0.50 -3.39 -31.18
N PHE A 440 -0.65 -3.45 -31.84
CA PHE A 440 -1.25 -2.28 -32.50
C PHE A 440 -1.45 -1.12 -31.53
N LEU A 441 -2.02 -1.40 -30.36
CA LEU A 441 -2.25 -0.34 -29.35
C LEU A 441 -0.93 0.25 -28.88
N ILE A 442 0.07 -0.56 -28.52
CA ILE A 442 1.37 -0.08 -28.07
C ILE A 442 2.04 0.78 -29.14
N ASP A 443 2.00 0.37 -30.40
CA ASP A 443 2.62 1.13 -31.50
C ASP A 443 1.96 2.50 -31.68
N LYS A 444 0.66 2.60 -31.51
CA LYS A 444 -0.07 3.89 -31.52
C LYS A 444 0.28 4.74 -30.30
N LEU A 445 0.38 4.13 -29.12
CA LEU A 445 0.76 4.83 -27.88
C LEU A 445 2.20 5.35 -27.91
N ARG A 446 3.12 4.67 -28.64
CA ARG A 446 4.50 5.15 -28.85
C ARG A 446 4.59 6.47 -29.60
N GLN A 447 3.60 6.77 -30.43
CA GLN A 447 3.54 8.00 -31.23
C GLN A 447 3.01 9.20 -30.44
N THR A 448 2.50 8.99 -29.22
CA THR A 448 1.87 10.00 -28.39
C THR A 448 2.46 10.00 -26.99
N LYS A 449 2.51 11.15 -26.34
CA LYS A 449 3.02 11.30 -24.96
C LYS A 449 1.96 10.95 -23.90
N GLN A 450 0.69 11.24 -24.21
CA GLN A 450 -0.44 11.09 -23.28
C GLN A 450 -1.63 10.39 -23.96
N ASN A 451 -2.52 9.83 -23.15
CA ASN A 451 -3.75 9.21 -23.64
C ASN A 451 -4.71 10.23 -24.28
N SER A 452 -4.70 11.49 -23.81
CA SER A 452 -5.46 12.56 -24.47
C SER A 452 -5.02 12.78 -25.92
N GLU A 453 -3.72 12.90 -26.16
CA GLU A 453 -3.16 13.04 -27.52
C GLU A 453 -3.50 11.83 -28.41
N PHE A 454 -3.44 10.62 -27.82
CA PHE A 454 -3.83 9.41 -28.55
C PHE A 454 -5.31 9.46 -28.96
N PHE A 455 -6.22 9.82 -28.05
CA PHE A 455 -7.63 9.95 -28.38
C PHE A 455 -7.91 11.10 -29.36
N ASP A 456 -7.16 12.18 -29.32
CA ASP A 456 -7.30 13.30 -30.27
C ASP A 456 -6.84 12.90 -31.67
N SER A 457 -5.79 12.07 -31.78
CA SER A 457 -5.32 11.53 -33.06
C SER A 457 -6.31 10.58 -33.75
N MET A 458 -7.30 10.06 -33.01
CA MET A 458 -8.36 9.21 -33.58
C MET A 458 -9.44 10.01 -34.35
N ASN A 459 -9.45 11.35 -34.25
CA ASN A 459 -10.38 12.22 -34.96
C ASN A 459 -9.84 12.68 -36.32
N THR A 460 -8.57 12.36 -36.62
CA THR A 460 -7.89 12.63 -37.87
C THR A 460 -7.78 11.39 -38.72
#